data_99e6889fcc2f028c0bcdf291b4bb9a83
#
_entry.id   99e6889fcc2f028c0bcdf291b4bb9a83
#
_cell.length_a   1.000
_cell.length_b   1.000
_cell.length_c   1.000
_cell.angle_alpha   90.00
_cell.angle_beta   90.00
_cell.angle_gamma   90.00
#
_symmetry.space_group_name_H-M   'P 1'
#
loop_
_entity.id
_entity.type
_entity.pdbx_description
1 polymer ?
#
loop_
_entity_poly.entity_id
_entity_poly.type
_entity_poly.pdbx_seq_one_letter_code
_entity_poly.pdbx_strand_id
1 'polypeptide(L)'
;MHLLTAQAGGIDDGKDPIDLAQTPGDIVVLTSADTEIVGLAKAYSGFQNTSSLRLANLLNLNHNYSIDLYIEQTLKHAKLIIVRVLGGPSYWQYGLDELMRLCRGNNIKLSVMSGSAYKDETLDPYSTIDQETTDQLWSYLIEGGPENYSNFLNHCAYIIEPDKTEKPNPAHPLPKAGIYWPGQTIKSIDDIKSHW
;
A
#
# COMPACT_ATOMS: atom_id res chain seq x y z
N MET A 1 14.77 8.49 -10.14
CA MET A 1 14.41 9.83 -10.67
C MET A 1 12.99 9.69 -11.19
N HIS A 2 12.00 10.15 -10.42
CA HIS A 2 10.59 10.09 -10.83
C HIS A 2 10.30 11.31 -11.69
N LEU A 3 10.05 11.08 -12.97
CA LEU A 3 9.53 12.11 -13.86
C LEU A 3 8.04 12.32 -13.53
N LEU A 4 7.73 13.41 -12.87
CA LEU A 4 6.36 13.92 -12.80
C LEU A 4 5.96 14.27 -14.25
N THR A 5 5.04 13.50 -14.80
CA THR A 5 4.39 13.87 -16.06
C THR A 5 3.51 15.07 -15.78
N ALA A 6 3.99 16.25 -16.14
CA ALA A 6 3.14 17.45 -16.15
C ALA A 6 2.02 17.23 -17.15
N GLN A 7 0.78 17.28 -16.70
CA GLN A 7 -0.37 17.35 -17.60
C GLN A 7 -0.33 18.68 -18.35
N ALA A 8 -0.48 18.61 -19.67
CA ALA A 8 -0.54 19.80 -20.49
C ALA A 8 -1.80 20.61 -20.12
N GLY A 9 -1.60 21.78 -19.51
CA GLY A 9 -2.69 22.74 -19.29
C GLY A 9 -2.83 23.35 -17.89
N GLY A 10 -2.03 22.97 -16.91
CA GLY A 10 -2.06 23.60 -15.60
C GLY A 10 -0.87 23.22 -14.74
N ILE A 11 -0.26 24.18 -14.11
CA ILE A 11 0.60 23.93 -12.96
C ILE A 11 -0.38 23.64 -11.82
N ASP A 12 -0.61 22.36 -11.51
CA ASP A 12 -1.29 21.98 -10.27
C ASP A 12 -0.31 22.30 -9.12
N ASP A 13 -0.55 23.43 -8.48
CA ASP A 13 0.23 23.89 -7.32
C ASP A 13 -0.29 23.29 -6.00
N GLY A 14 -1.17 22.27 -6.07
CA GLY A 14 -1.78 21.62 -4.91
C GLY A 14 -2.81 22.47 -4.17
N LYS A 15 -3.27 23.57 -4.79
CA LYS A 15 -4.26 24.48 -4.18
C LYS A 15 -5.69 24.11 -4.48
N ASP A 16 -5.93 23.42 -5.58
CA ASP A 16 -7.28 22.98 -5.93
C ASP A 16 -7.57 21.60 -5.35
N PRO A 17 -8.70 21.43 -4.65
CA PRO A 17 -9.09 20.14 -4.12
C PRO A 17 -9.46 19.18 -5.26
N ILE A 18 -9.03 17.93 -5.12
CA ILE A 18 -9.33 16.84 -6.05
C ILE A 18 -10.34 15.90 -5.40
N ASP A 19 -11.42 15.60 -6.09
CA ASP A 19 -12.32 14.49 -5.76
C ASP A 19 -11.88 13.26 -6.56
N LEU A 20 -11.47 12.19 -5.87
CA LEU A 20 -11.08 10.92 -6.50
C LEU A 20 -12.28 10.14 -7.05
N ALA A 21 -13.50 10.49 -6.66
CA ALA A 21 -14.77 9.87 -7.09
C ALA A 21 -14.76 8.33 -7.02
N GLN A 22 -14.01 7.76 -6.08
CA GLN A 22 -13.95 6.32 -5.88
C GLN A 22 -15.12 5.83 -5.03
N THR A 23 -15.72 4.73 -5.47
CA THR A 23 -16.73 4.03 -4.66
C THR A 23 -16.11 3.36 -3.44
N PRO A 24 -16.87 3.08 -2.36
CA PRO A 24 -16.39 2.34 -1.20
C PRO A 24 -15.70 1.01 -1.53
N GLY A 25 -14.75 0.60 -0.69
CA GLY A 25 -14.06 -0.67 -0.79
C GLY A 25 -13.65 -1.20 0.59
N ASP A 26 -13.49 -2.53 0.72
CA ASP A 26 -13.12 -3.17 2.00
C ASP A 26 -11.67 -2.88 2.39
N ILE A 27 -10.78 -2.90 1.39
CA ILE A 27 -9.35 -2.63 1.53
C ILE A 27 -9.04 -1.36 0.75
N VAL A 28 -8.43 -0.37 1.40
CA VAL A 28 -7.97 0.85 0.75
C VAL A 28 -6.48 1.01 0.97
N VAL A 29 -5.71 1.18 -0.11
CA VAL A 29 -4.26 1.39 -0.05
C VAL A 29 -3.92 2.76 -0.63
N LEU A 30 -3.30 3.59 0.19
CA LEU A 30 -2.79 4.93 -0.16
C LEU A 30 -1.27 4.87 -0.25
N THR A 31 -0.72 5.14 -1.41
CA THR A 31 0.73 5.16 -1.64
C THR A 31 1.08 6.21 -2.68
N SER A 32 2.27 6.80 -2.60
CA SER A 32 2.79 7.70 -3.63
C SER A 32 3.56 6.97 -4.73
N ALA A 33 3.70 5.63 -4.65
CA ALA A 33 4.45 4.83 -5.60
C ALA A 33 3.52 4.24 -6.67
N ASP A 34 3.52 4.80 -7.87
CA ASP A 34 2.72 4.31 -9.00
C ASP A 34 3.02 2.84 -9.35
N THR A 35 4.26 2.39 -9.16
CA THR A 35 4.67 1.00 -9.37
C THR A 35 3.95 0.03 -8.43
N GLU A 36 3.69 0.43 -7.18
CA GLU A 36 2.91 -0.35 -6.23
C GLU A 36 1.44 -0.39 -6.64
N ILE A 37 0.88 0.75 -7.04
CA ILE A 37 -0.51 0.84 -7.51
C ILE A 37 -0.72 -0.12 -8.68
N VAL A 38 0.14 -0.08 -9.68
CA VAL A 38 0.06 -0.97 -10.86
C VAL A 38 0.26 -2.43 -10.47
N GLY A 39 1.24 -2.72 -9.62
CA GLY A 39 1.55 -4.08 -9.16
C GLY A 39 0.39 -4.69 -8.36
N LEU A 40 -0.18 -3.94 -7.42
CA LEU A 40 -1.33 -4.37 -6.63
C LEU A 40 -2.59 -4.53 -7.47
N ALA A 41 -2.85 -3.62 -8.41
CA ALA A 41 -3.98 -3.73 -9.34
C ALA A 41 -3.89 -5.00 -10.19
N LYS A 42 -2.68 -5.33 -10.67
CA LYS A 42 -2.42 -6.57 -11.42
C LYS A 42 -2.61 -7.81 -10.54
N ALA A 43 -2.07 -7.80 -9.32
CA ALA A 43 -2.26 -8.92 -8.38
C ALA A 43 -3.74 -9.11 -8.03
N TYR A 44 -4.49 -8.02 -7.86
CA TYR A 44 -5.92 -8.07 -7.56
C TYR A 44 -6.75 -8.72 -8.67
N SER A 45 -6.34 -8.66 -9.92
CA SER A 45 -7.05 -9.34 -11.02
C SER A 45 -7.08 -10.88 -10.87
N GLY A 46 -6.13 -11.45 -10.13
CA GLY A 46 -6.09 -12.88 -9.77
C GLY A 46 -6.54 -13.18 -8.33
N PHE A 47 -7.00 -12.17 -7.59
CA PHE A 47 -7.34 -12.32 -6.18
C PHE A 47 -8.63 -13.11 -6.00
N GLN A 48 -8.57 -14.19 -5.22
CA GLN A 48 -9.68 -15.12 -5.06
C GLN A 48 -10.64 -14.78 -3.92
N ASN A 49 -10.28 -13.79 -3.08
CA ASN A 49 -11.11 -13.34 -1.96
C ASN A 49 -12.19 -12.35 -2.45
N THR A 50 -13.28 -12.22 -1.71
CA THR A 50 -14.41 -11.34 -2.04
C THR A 50 -14.20 -9.89 -1.61
N SER A 51 -13.12 -9.60 -0.86
CA SER A 51 -12.83 -8.22 -0.39
C SER A 51 -12.52 -7.30 -1.56
N SER A 52 -13.20 -6.18 -1.62
CA SER A 52 -13.00 -5.16 -2.64
C SER A 52 -11.78 -4.29 -2.32
N LEU A 53 -11.00 -3.95 -3.37
CA LEU A 53 -9.79 -3.12 -3.26
C LEU A 53 -9.99 -1.73 -3.85
N ARG A 54 -9.47 -0.71 -3.18
CA ARG A 54 -9.27 0.64 -3.73
C ARG A 54 -7.81 1.03 -3.59
N LEU A 55 -7.28 1.60 -4.65
CA LEU A 55 -5.91 2.09 -4.71
C LEU A 55 -5.95 3.58 -5.05
N ALA A 56 -5.25 4.40 -4.29
CA ALA A 56 -5.16 5.82 -4.58
C ALA A 56 -3.74 6.35 -4.40
N ASN A 57 -3.35 7.28 -5.28
CA ASN A 57 -2.08 7.96 -5.13
C ASN A 57 -2.23 9.04 -4.05
N LEU A 58 -1.40 8.93 -3.00
CA LEU A 58 -1.39 9.83 -1.85
C LEU A 58 -1.15 11.30 -2.26
N LEU A 59 -0.43 11.53 -3.35
CA LEU A 59 -0.16 12.88 -3.86
C LEU A 59 -1.43 13.62 -4.30
N ASN A 60 -2.50 12.90 -4.66
CA ASN A 60 -3.79 13.49 -4.99
C ASN A 60 -4.58 13.91 -3.75
N LEU A 61 -4.13 13.54 -2.55
CA LEU A 61 -4.73 13.87 -1.27
C LEU A 61 -3.88 14.87 -0.47
N ASN A 62 -3.28 15.85 -1.16
CA ASN A 62 -2.48 16.90 -0.53
C ASN A 62 -3.32 18.05 0.04
N HIS A 63 -4.51 18.27 -0.49
CA HIS A 63 -5.42 19.31 -0.01
C HIS A 63 -6.34 18.75 1.07
N ASN A 64 -6.48 19.44 2.23
CA ASN A 64 -7.30 18.98 3.35
C ASN A 64 -8.73 18.61 2.92
N TYR A 65 -9.35 19.42 2.07
CA TYR A 65 -10.70 19.16 1.57
C TYR A 65 -10.78 17.89 0.70
N SER A 66 -9.73 17.56 -0.05
CA SER A 66 -9.66 16.28 -0.79
C SER A 66 -9.62 15.09 0.16
N ILE A 67 -8.91 15.23 1.29
CA ILE A 67 -8.86 14.22 2.34
C ILE A 67 -10.24 14.04 2.96
N ASP A 68 -10.91 15.14 3.34
CA ASP A 68 -12.25 15.12 3.94
C ASP A 68 -13.28 14.47 3.01
N LEU A 69 -13.28 14.83 1.72
CA LEU A 69 -14.14 14.21 0.71
C LEU A 69 -13.87 12.69 0.59
N TYR A 70 -12.61 12.31 0.53
CA TYR A 70 -12.25 10.91 0.37
C TYR A 70 -12.57 10.08 1.62
N ILE A 71 -12.42 10.66 2.81
CA ILE A 71 -12.89 10.06 4.06
C ILE A 71 -14.39 9.83 3.99
N GLU A 72 -15.16 10.86 3.65
CA GLU A 72 -16.62 10.79 3.64
C GLU A 72 -17.17 9.85 2.58
N GLN A 73 -16.57 9.80 1.40
CA GLN A 73 -17.08 9.00 0.29
C GLN A 73 -16.58 7.54 0.30
N THR A 74 -15.34 7.32 0.74
CA THR A 74 -14.66 6.03 0.55
C THR A 74 -14.15 5.42 1.85
N LEU A 75 -13.30 6.15 2.62
CA LEU A 75 -12.53 5.55 3.70
C LEU A 75 -13.38 5.13 4.90
N LYS A 76 -14.45 5.86 5.21
CA LYS A 76 -15.34 5.51 6.34
C LYS A 76 -16.07 4.17 6.18
N HIS A 77 -16.07 3.61 4.98
CA HIS A 77 -16.69 2.33 4.66
C HIS A 77 -15.68 1.17 4.59
N ALA A 78 -14.38 1.48 4.71
CA ALA A 78 -13.33 0.47 4.66
C ALA A 78 -13.31 -0.39 5.94
N LYS A 79 -12.80 -1.61 5.80
CA LYS A 79 -12.46 -2.50 6.91
C LYS A 79 -10.99 -2.40 7.29
N LEU A 80 -10.14 -2.14 6.28
CA LEU A 80 -8.70 -1.97 6.43
C LEU A 80 -8.21 -0.83 5.54
N ILE A 81 -7.46 0.09 6.13
CA ILE A 81 -6.78 1.18 5.43
C ILE A 81 -5.27 1.00 5.62
N ILE A 82 -4.53 1.06 4.52
CA ILE A 82 -3.07 1.01 4.50
C ILE A 82 -2.54 2.30 3.90
N VAL A 83 -1.61 2.94 4.59
CA VAL A 83 -1.01 4.20 4.15
C VAL A 83 0.50 4.08 4.14
N ARG A 84 1.11 4.40 3.01
CA ARG A 84 2.56 4.51 2.86
C ARG A 84 2.96 5.97 2.73
N VAL A 85 3.60 6.49 3.78
CA VAL A 85 4.03 7.90 3.84
C VAL A 85 5.52 7.99 3.57
N LEU A 86 5.90 8.77 2.58
CA LEU A 86 7.30 9.09 2.29
C LEU A 86 7.64 10.42 2.95
N GLY A 87 8.66 10.44 3.82
CA GLY A 87 9.14 11.67 4.48
C GLY A 87 8.59 11.90 5.89
N GLY A 88 8.00 10.88 6.50
CA GLY A 88 7.53 10.92 7.88
C GLY A 88 6.18 11.60 8.08
N PRO A 89 5.68 11.67 9.34
CA PRO A 89 4.33 12.14 9.64
C PRO A 89 4.04 13.57 9.18
N SER A 90 5.02 14.46 9.28
CA SER A 90 4.86 15.87 8.91
C SER A 90 4.54 16.09 7.43
N TYR A 91 4.86 15.12 6.58
CA TYR A 91 4.57 15.19 5.16
C TYR A 91 3.06 15.12 4.84
N TRP A 92 2.29 14.41 5.68
CA TRP A 92 0.85 14.23 5.50
C TRP A 92 0.09 14.26 6.83
N GLN A 93 0.49 15.17 7.73
CA GLN A 93 0.03 15.22 9.12
C GLN A 93 -1.49 15.27 9.25
N TYR A 94 -2.14 16.17 8.51
CA TYR A 94 -3.60 16.32 8.56
C TYR A 94 -4.32 15.01 8.22
N GLY A 95 -3.88 14.33 7.16
CA GLY A 95 -4.48 13.05 6.76
C GLY A 95 -4.29 11.96 7.82
N LEU A 96 -3.11 11.89 8.43
CA LEU A 96 -2.85 10.91 9.51
C LEU A 96 -3.74 11.15 10.72
N ASP A 97 -3.90 12.41 11.15
CA ASP A 97 -4.73 12.77 12.29
C ASP A 97 -6.21 12.45 12.04
N GLU A 98 -6.72 12.76 10.85
CA GLU A 98 -8.10 12.46 10.46
C GLU A 98 -8.34 10.95 10.35
N LEU A 99 -7.39 10.19 9.77
CA LEU A 99 -7.49 8.73 9.70
C LEU A 99 -7.49 8.09 11.08
N MET A 100 -6.63 8.55 11.99
CA MET A 100 -6.62 8.04 13.37
C MET A 100 -7.96 8.28 14.07
N ARG A 101 -8.55 9.47 13.88
CA ARG A 101 -9.87 9.80 14.44
C ARG A 101 -10.95 8.90 13.85
N LEU A 102 -10.97 8.76 12.53
CA LEU A 102 -11.91 7.90 11.81
C LEU A 102 -11.81 6.45 12.27
N CYS A 103 -10.61 5.88 12.27
CA CYS A 103 -10.40 4.46 12.50
C CYS A 103 -10.70 4.05 13.94
N ARG A 104 -10.29 4.87 14.92
CA ARG A 104 -10.62 4.63 16.34
C ARG A 104 -12.11 4.74 16.62
N GLY A 105 -12.80 5.66 15.96
CA GLY A 105 -14.24 5.88 16.13
C GLY A 105 -15.12 4.81 15.51
N ASN A 106 -14.64 4.12 14.47
CA ASN A 106 -15.44 3.20 13.65
C ASN A 106 -14.91 1.76 13.62
N ASN A 107 -13.94 1.41 14.47
CA ASN A 107 -13.30 0.09 14.50
C ASN A 107 -12.71 -0.34 13.13
N ILE A 108 -12.23 0.62 12.36
CA ILE A 108 -11.52 0.39 11.10
C ILE A 108 -10.06 0.10 11.42
N LYS A 109 -9.50 -0.95 10.83
CA LYS A 109 -8.09 -1.29 10.98
C LYS A 109 -7.23 -0.35 10.14
N LEU A 110 -6.18 0.21 10.74
CA LEU A 110 -5.26 1.15 10.09
C LEU A 110 -3.83 0.68 10.26
N SER A 111 -3.10 0.61 9.15
CA SER A 111 -1.66 0.39 9.11
C SER A 111 -0.99 1.57 8.41
N VAL A 112 -0.12 2.26 9.11
CA VAL A 112 0.68 3.36 8.56
C VAL A 112 2.13 2.94 8.57
N MET A 113 2.81 3.06 7.44
CA MET A 113 4.17 2.59 7.26
C MET A 113 4.99 3.51 6.36
N SER A 114 6.30 3.37 6.44
CA SER A 114 7.23 4.12 5.60
C SER A 114 7.03 3.84 4.11
N GLY A 115 6.99 4.89 3.30
CA GLY A 115 7.01 4.82 1.84
C GLY A 115 8.40 4.57 1.25
N SER A 116 9.45 4.51 2.08
CA SER A 116 10.84 4.25 1.68
C SER A 116 11.25 2.80 1.95
N ALA A 117 12.48 2.44 1.54
CA ALA A 117 13.10 1.15 1.83
C ALA A 117 13.58 1.03 3.29
N TYR A 118 13.44 2.07 4.08
CA TYR A 118 13.83 2.11 5.49
C TYR A 118 12.59 2.33 6.35
N LYS A 119 12.54 1.64 7.48
CA LYS A 119 11.47 1.85 8.47
C LYS A 119 11.57 3.24 9.07
N ASP A 120 10.43 3.79 9.42
CA ASP A 120 10.30 5.07 10.11
C ASP A 120 9.40 4.88 11.33
N GLU A 121 10.02 4.69 12.49
CA GLU A 121 9.34 4.43 13.76
C GLU A 121 8.44 5.60 14.20
N THR A 122 8.63 6.79 13.64
CA THR A 122 7.77 7.95 13.93
C THR A 122 6.34 7.77 13.38
N LEU A 123 6.14 6.82 12.46
CA LEU A 123 4.83 6.46 11.91
C LEU A 123 4.07 5.42 12.73
N ASP A 124 4.76 4.65 13.60
CA ASP A 124 4.16 3.55 14.35
C ASP A 124 2.95 3.97 15.20
N PRO A 125 2.95 5.15 15.86
CA PRO A 125 1.81 5.59 16.66
C PRO A 125 0.52 5.82 15.87
N TYR A 126 0.61 5.93 14.54
CA TYR A 126 -0.54 6.13 13.65
C TYR A 126 -1.20 4.82 13.19
N SER A 127 -0.69 3.66 13.59
CA SER A 127 -1.34 2.37 13.31
C SER A 127 -2.31 1.98 14.43
N THR A 128 -3.37 1.24 14.07
CA THR A 128 -4.31 0.63 15.03
C THR A 128 -4.16 -0.89 15.10
N ILE A 129 -3.42 -1.48 14.17
CA ILE A 129 -3.00 -2.88 14.20
C ILE A 129 -1.60 -3.00 14.82
N ASP A 130 -1.20 -4.22 15.18
CA ASP A 130 0.10 -4.46 15.80
C ASP A 130 1.27 -4.24 14.83
N GLN A 131 2.45 -3.96 15.40
CA GLN A 131 3.64 -3.62 14.63
C GLN A 131 4.16 -4.79 13.80
N GLU A 132 4.06 -6.03 14.31
CA GLU A 132 4.50 -7.21 13.57
C GLU A 132 3.72 -7.36 12.26
N THR A 133 2.39 -7.20 12.33
CA THR A 133 1.52 -7.23 11.16
C THR A 133 1.83 -6.07 10.19
N THR A 134 2.05 -4.86 10.70
CA THR A 134 2.44 -3.69 9.89
C THR A 134 3.78 -3.95 9.19
N ASP A 135 4.77 -4.48 9.89
CA ASP A 135 6.09 -4.81 9.36
C ASP A 135 6.03 -5.88 8.27
N GLN A 136 5.17 -6.87 8.43
CA GLN A 136 4.98 -7.91 7.42
C GLN A 136 4.33 -7.35 6.16
N LEU A 137 3.31 -6.48 6.28
CA LEU A 137 2.71 -5.77 5.14
C LEU A 137 3.74 -4.90 4.43
N TRP A 138 4.55 -4.16 5.18
CA TRP A 138 5.62 -3.32 4.63
C TRP A 138 6.65 -4.15 3.85
N SER A 139 7.05 -5.32 4.37
CA SER A 139 8.06 -6.18 3.74
C SER A 139 7.62 -6.69 2.36
N TYR A 140 6.34 -7.05 2.18
CA TYR A 140 5.82 -7.43 0.85
C TYR A 140 5.97 -6.31 -0.19
N LEU A 141 5.72 -5.06 0.23
CA LEU A 141 5.80 -3.91 -0.68
C LEU A 141 7.25 -3.53 -0.99
N ILE A 142 8.17 -3.71 -0.05
CA ILE A 142 9.60 -3.45 -0.25
C ILE A 142 10.23 -4.49 -1.17
N GLU A 143 9.94 -5.76 -0.96
CA GLU A 143 10.45 -6.82 -1.83
C GLU A 143 9.78 -6.79 -3.21
N GLY A 144 8.50 -6.42 -3.25
CA GLY A 144 7.74 -6.27 -4.49
C GLY A 144 7.58 -7.58 -5.27
N GLY A 145 7.20 -7.46 -6.52
CA GLY A 145 6.99 -8.60 -7.42
C GLY A 145 5.62 -9.26 -7.27
N PRO A 146 5.21 -10.08 -8.27
CA PRO A 146 3.84 -10.60 -8.34
C PRO A 146 3.43 -11.44 -7.14
N GLU A 147 4.34 -12.30 -6.63
CA GLU A 147 4.08 -13.17 -5.49
C GLU A 147 3.90 -12.36 -4.20
N ASN A 148 4.80 -11.40 -3.93
CA ASN A 148 4.70 -10.56 -2.75
C ASN A 148 3.46 -9.66 -2.77
N TYR A 149 3.07 -9.13 -3.93
CA TYR A 149 1.81 -8.37 -4.05
C TYR A 149 0.58 -9.25 -3.83
N SER A 150 0.60 -10.51 -4.29
CA SER A 150 -0.48 -11.47 -4.01
C SER A 150 -0.54 -11.81 -2.51
N ASN A 151 0.61 -12.05 -1.87
CA ASN A 151 0.68 -12.31 -0.43
C ASN A 151 0.27 -11.09 0.40
N PHE A 152 0.58 -9.87 -0.05
CA PHE A 152 0.09 -8.64 0.57
C PHE A 152 -1.44 -8.59 0.58
N LEU A 153 -2.09 -8.85 -0.56
CA LEU A 153 -3.56 -8.85 -0.64
C LEU A 153 -4.19 -9.96 0.21
N ASN A 154 -3.60 -11.16 0.20
CA ASN A 154 -4.05 -12.26 1.04
C ASN A 154 -3.88 -11.92 2.54
N HIS A 155 -2.81 -11.22 2.90
CA HIS A 155 -2.61 -10.77 4.29
C HIS A 155 -3.63 -9.70 4.68
N CYS A 156 -3.95 -8.77 3.79
CA CYS A 156 -5.03 -7.82 4.01
C CYS A 156 -6.37 -8.52 4.27
N ALA A 157 -6.69 -9.55 3.47
CA ALA A 157 -7.89 -10.37 3.68
C ALA A 157 -7.85 -11.13 5.01
N TYR A 158 -6.71 -11.71 5.37
CA TYR A 158 -6.51 -12.36 6.67
C TYR A 158 -6.71 -11.40 7.86
N ILE A 159 -6.17 -10.18 7.77
CA ILE A 159 -6.39 -9.15 8.78
C ILE A 159 -7.89 -8.85 8.97
N ILE A 160 -8.66 -8.80 7.88
CA ILE A 160 -10.10 -8.49 7.92
C ILE A 160 -10.89 -9.68 8.46
N GLU A 161 -10.62 -10.88 7.97
CA GLU A 161 -11.38 -12.11 8.26
C GLU A 161 -10.44 -13.30 8.55
N PRO A 162 -9.79 -13.33 9.74
CA PRO A 162 -8.80 -14.35 10.08
C PRO A 162 -9.40 -15.78 10.12
N ASP A 163 -10.67 -15.91 10.44
CA ASP A 163 -11.34 -17.22 10.52
C ASP A 163 -11.66 -17.83 9.14
N LYS A 164 -11.59 -17.01 8.08
CA LYS A 164 -11.93 -17.43 6.71
C LYS A 164 -10.74 -17.47 5.76
N THR A 165 -9.61 -16.95 6.18
CA THR A 165 -8.43 -16.76 5.32
C THR A 165 -7.19 -17.30 6.03
N GLU A 166 -6.37 -18.04 5.32
CA GLU A 166 -5.09 -18.49 5.86
C GLU A 166 -4.08 -17.33 5.90
N LYS A 167 -3.27 -17.30 6.98
CA LYS A 167 -2.16 -16.34 7.08
C LYS A 167 -1.15 -16.66 5.98
N PRO A 168 -0.82 -15.71 5.09
CA PRO A 168 0.12 -15.96 4.00
C PRO A 168 1.55 -16.08 4.51
N ASN A 169 2.41 -16.67 3.69
CA ASN A 169 3.84 -16.76 3.97
C ASN A 169 4.47 -15.37 4.10
N PRO A 170 5.58 -15.23 4.84
CA PRO A 170 6.37 -14.01 4.87
C PRO A 170 6.81 -13.57 3.47
N ALA A 171 7.21 -12.31 3.34
CA ALA A 171 7.70 -11.79 2.07
C ALA A 171 8.89 -12.61 1.55
N HIS A 172 8.85 -12.95 0.27
CA HIS A 172 9.93 -13.63 -0.40
C HIS A 172 10.93 -12.59 -0.93
N PRO A 173 12.18 -12.57 -0.45
CA PRO A 173 13.19 -11.65 -0.96
C PRO A 173 13.44 -11.89 -2.45
N LEU A 174 13.36 -10.84 -3.25
CA LEU A 174 13.76 -10.92 -4.65
C LEU A 174 15.29 -10.84 -4.75
N PRO A 175 15.92 -11.68 -5.58
CA PRO A 175 17.36 -11.61 -5.78
C PRO A 175 17.74 -10.25 -6.39
N LYS A 176 18.68 -9.53 -5.73
CA LYS A 176 19.18 -8.22 -6.21
C LYS A 176 19.90 -8.32 -7.55
N ALA A 177 20.39 -9.52 -7.90
CA ALA A 177 20.96 -9.85 -9.19
C ALA A 177 20.66 -11.33 -9.50
N GLY A 178 20.40 -11.64 -10.76
CA GLY A 178 20.10 -13.01 -11.20
C GLY A 178 20.27 -13.16 -12.70
N ILE A 179 20.26 -14.40 -13.17
CA ILE A 179 20.28 -14.68 -14.61
C ILE A 179 18.83 -14.94 -15.05
N TYR A 180 18.38 -14.13 -15.99
CA TYR A 180 17.11 -14.35 -16.67
C TYR A 180 17.32 -15.24 -17.90
N TRP A 181 16.58 -16.33 -17.97
CA TRP A 181 16.50 -17.16 -19.15
C TRP A 181 15.02 -17.25 -19.59
N PRO A 182 14.70 -16.92 -20.85
CA PRO A 182 13.31 -16.96 -21.31
C PRO A 182 12.66 -18.32 -21.07
N GLY A 183 11.47 -18.31 -20.44
CA GLY A 183 10.72 -19.52 -20.13
C GLY A 183 11.15 -20.28 -18.87
N GLN A 184 12.09 -19.75 -18.09
CA GLN A 184 12.50 -20.31 -16.79
C GLN A 184 12.33 -19.27 -15.66
N THR A 185 12.25 -19.76 -14.44
CA THR A 185 12.32 -18.89 -13.24
C THR A 185 13.71 -18.24 -13.15
N ILE A 186 13.75 -16.97 -12.69
CA ILE A 186 15.00 -16.27 -12.41
C ILE A 186 15.77 -17.09 -11.36
N LYS A 187 17.01 -17.48 -11.68
CA LYS A 187 17.92 -18.13 -10.76
C LYS A 187 18.83 -17.11 -10.11
N SER A 188 19.07 -17.25 -8.79
CA SER A 188 20.06 -16.44 -8.10
C SER A 188 21.48 -16.78 -8.59
N ILE A 189 22.42 -15.87 -8.37
CA ILE A 189 23.84 -16.13 -8.66
C ILE A 189 24.36 -17.32 -7.84
N ASP A 190 23.82 -17.52 -6.63
CA ASP A 190 24.23 -18.60 -5.74
C ASP A 190 23.71 -19.97 -6.21
N ASP A 191 22.50 -20.01 -6.81
CA ASP A 191 21.98 -21.24 -7.44
C ASP A 191 22.86 -21.69 -8.62
N ILE A 192 23.52 -20.76 -9.30
CA ILE A 192 24.41 -21.04 -10.44
C ILE A 192 25.75 -21.55 -9.95
N LYS A 193 26.32 -20.97 -8.89
CA LYS A 193 27.59 -21.41 -8.31
C LYS A 193 27.55 -22.85 -7.78
N SER A 194 26.38 -23.35 -7.40
CA SER A 194 26.23 -24.73 -6.93
C SER A 194 26.28 -25.79 -8.05
N HIS A 195 26.35 -25.39 -9.30
CA HIS A 195 26.33 -26.27 -10.47
C HIS A 195 27.64 -26.25 -11.26
N TRP A 196 28.68 -25.56 -10.76
CA TRP A 196 30.05 -25.54 -11.23
C TRP A 196 31.01 -26.11 -10.16
#